data_5f87cdcfec13cab79ed53758d9d24ec7
#
_entry.id   5f87cdcfec13cab79ed53758d9d24ec7
#
_cell.length_a   1.000
_cell.length_b   1.000
_cell.length_c   1.000
_cell.angle_alpha   90.00
_cell.angle_beta   90.00
_cell.angle_gamma   90.00
#
_symmetry.space_group_name_H-M   'P 1'
#
loop_
_entity.id
_entity.type
_entity.pdbx_description
1 polymer ?
#
loop_
_entity_poly.entity_id
_entity_poly.type
_entity_poly.pdbx_seq_one_letter_code
_entity_poly.pdbx_strand_id
1 'polypeptide(L)'
;MNKPSSLFRRLMLGFTGVIALVALAGFTYVAIEAKITQAARTASENAAHTREVLLHLSEIADDRVRIARAAASLEDVRRAMFHDLDYHSRVRLRVWQHGALVYNSLPALPEVLPAPGSAAARQANAWAVTVARDDANGLVVERSHEIDDEWMLSFSGVSFLLSSTIFSLPLLLLPAWLIVGIGLKPLRSIAEQIEARAVSDLTALPDSKYRELSPLIDAINRLMARLSQRIEREHEFLTDAAHELKTPLAAIQINAHLLLSRSVADNPERSAEAGQGLRDGVARATHMVHQLLAFERARAEPSAEPLPLTDLCGFVRSRLASAAPLAMARGIELEFQSAAACSMAVHVESMAALLDNLISNAIKYSPEGGRIVVRLEEDGDGYRLTIADQGPGIAPALQQKVFERFYRVPGQEQSGSGLGLAIAERAAERNGGTITLSHGNDGEGLIVTVVLPRTL
;
A
#
# COMPACT_ATOMS: atom_id res chain seq x y z
N MET A 1 -13.79 18.60 2.14
CA MET A 1 -12.48 17.99 1.92
C MET A 1 -11.90 17.63 3.30
N ASN A 2 -11.93 16.34 3.68
CA ASN A 2 -11.31 15.87 4.92
C ASN A 2 -9.80 15.99 4.79
N LYS A 3 -9.16 16.80 5.64
CA LYS A 3 -7.69 16.84 5.75
C LYS A 3 -7.19 15.44 6.06
N PRO A 4 -6.20 14.91 5.32
CA PRO A 4 -5.66 13.58 5.58
C PRO A 4 -5.12 13.54 7.02
N SER A 5 -5.58 12.55 7.79
CA SER A 5 -5.15 12.38 9.17
C SER A 5 -3.67 12.01 9.19
N SER A 6 -2.85 12.84 9.84
CA SER A 6 -1.42 12.63 10.01
C SER A 6 -1.15 11.23 10.60
N LEU A 7 -0.33 10.41 9.94
CA LEU A 7 0.13 9.10 10.42
C LEU A 7 0.77 9.22 11.82
N PHE A 8 1.54 10.26 12.03
CA PHE A 8 2.11 10.62 13.32
C PHE A 8 1.04 10.74 14.41
N ARG A 9 -0.07 11.48 14.11
CA ARG A 9 -1.17 11.64 15.07
C ARG A 9 -1.89 10.32 15.37
N ARG A 10 -2.07 9.45 14.37
CA ARG A 10 -2.67 8.12 14.58
C ARG A 10 -1.79 7.21 15.41
N LEU A 11 -0.48 7.17 15.13
CA LEU A 11 0.50 6.42 15.91
C LEU A 11 0.56 6.92 17.36
N MET A 12 0.59 8.26 17.55
CA MET A 12 0.61 8.86 18.88
C MET A 12 -0.67 8.57 19.67
N LEU A 13 -1.84 8.67 19.06
CA LEU A 13 -3.11 8.32 19.71
C LEU A 13 -3.17 6.84 20.07
N GLY A 14 -2.71 5.94 19.17
CA GLY A 14 -2.62 4.51 19.46
C GLY A 14 -1.67 4.21 20.62
N PHE A 15 -0.49 4.81 20.61
CA PHE A 15 0.54 4.63 21.66
C PHE A 15 0.07 5.19 23.01
N THR A 16 -0.55 6.37 23.00
CA THR A 16 -1.16 6.98 24.20
C THR A 16 -2.28 6.10 24.74
N GLY A 17 -3.12 5.53 23.87
CA GLY A 17 -4.18 4.60 24.28
C GLY A 17 -3.65 3.34 24.93
N VAL A 18 -2.59 2.74 24.38
CA VAL A 18 -1.94 1.57 24.99
C VAL A 18 -1.33 1.89 26.33
N ILE A 19 -0.60 3.01 26.44
CA ILE A 19 -0.01 3.45 27.73
C ILE A 19 -1.10 3.72 28.76
N ALA A 20 -2.18 4.39 28.39
CA ALA A 20 -3.30 4.66 29.29
C ALA A 20 -3.97 3.35 29.79
N LEU A 21 -4.11 2.35 28.91
CA LEU A 21 -4.66 1.04 29.26
C LEU A 21 -3.73 0.29 30.23
N VAL A 22 -2.42 0.29 29.98
CA VAL A 22 -1.41 -0.31 30.86
C VAL A 22 -1.39 0.40 32.21
N ALA A 23 -1.45 1.73 32.23
CA ALA A 23 -1.51 2.52 33.45
C ALA A 23 -2.77 2.22 34.27
N LEU A 24 -3.94 2.09 33.60
CA LEU A 24 -5.20 1.71 34.23
C LEU A 24 -5.14 0.29 34.81
N ALA A 25 -4.59 -0.65 34.08
CA ALA A 25 -4.41 -2.03 34.54
C ALA A 25 -3.46 -2.10 35.75
N GLY A 26 -2.34 -1.37 35.68
CA GLY A 26 -1.39 -1.24 36.78
C GLY A 26 -2.01 -0.61 38.02
N PHE A 27 -2.77 0.48 37.85
CA PHE A 27 -3.53 1.12 38.92
C PHE A 27 -4.51 0.12 39.58
N THR A 28 -5.28 -0.58 38.77
CA THR A 28 -6.25 -1.57 39.25
C THR A 28 -5.56 -2.69 40.03
N TYR A 29 -4.43 -3.18 39.52
CA TYR A 29 -3.62 -4.22 40.18
C TYR A 29 -3.12 -3.74 41.55
N VAL A 30 -2.48 -2.56 41.59
CA VAL A 30 -1.96 -1.96 42.84
C VAL A 30 -3.07 -1.71 43.85
N ALA A 31 -4.23 -1.25 43.38
CA ALA A 31 -5.39 -1.03 44.25
C ALA A 31 -5.91 -2.33 44.89
N ILE A 32 -6.01 -3.41 44.09
CA ILE A 32 -6.41 -4.74 44.60
C ILE A 32 -5.37 -5.28 45.56
N GLU A 33 -4.08 -5.20 45.24
CA GLU A 33 -3.00 -5.70 46.06
C GLU A 33 -2.89 -4.91 47.37
N ALA A 34 -3.06 -3.58 47.33
CA ALA A 34 -3.10 -2.73 48.51
C ALA A 34 -4.27 -3.15 49.45
N LYS A 35 -5.46 -3.41 48.89
CA LYS A 35 -6.64 -3.87 49.64
C LYS A 35 -6.38 -5.22 50.34
N ILE A 36 -5.81 -6.21 49.63
CA ILE A 36 -5.51 -7.55 50.15
C ILE A 36 -4.42 -7.45 51.24
N THR A 37 -3.35 -6.73 50.97
CA THR A 37 -2.22 -6.59 51.86
C THR A 37 -2.59 -5.84 53.14
N GLN A 38 -3.42 -4.82 53.04
CA GLN A 38 -3.90 -4.04 54.17
C GLN A 38 -4.81 -4.89 55.06
N ALA A 39 -5.76 -5.64 54.46
CA ALA A 39 -6.63 -6.55 55.23
C ALA A 39 -5.82 -7.57 56.01
N ALA A 40 -4.78 -8.17 55.40
CA ALA A 40 -3.88 -9.13 56.06
C ALA A 40 -3.04 -8.49 57.18
N ARG A 41 -2.49 -7.29 56.94
CA ARG A 41 -1.72 -6.54 57.97
C ARG A 41 -2.59 -6.17 59.16
N THR A 42 -3.78 -5.60 58.91
CA THR A 42 -4.72 -5.20 59.93
C THR A 42 -5.14 -6.39 60.79
N ALA A 43 -5.39 -7.56 60.16
CA ALA A 43 -5.72 -8.81 60.88
C ALA A 43 -4.54 -9.27 61.77
N SER A 44 -3.30 -9.24 61.27
CA SER A 44 -2.10 -9.61 62.02
C SER A 44 -1.79 -8.64 63.17
N GLU A 45 -1.89 -7.34 62.94
CA GLU A 45 -1.69 -6.30 63.94
C GLU A 45 -2.77 -6.39 65.02
N ASN A 46 -4.04 -6.63 64.66
CA ASN A 46 -5.12 -6.82 65.61
C ASN A 46 -4.87 -8.05 66.50
N ALA A 47 -4.39 -9.16 65.89
CA ALA A 47 -4.10 -10.39 66.66
C ALA A 47 -2.93 -10.17 67.64
N ALA A 48 -1.87 -9.47 67.19
CA ALA A 48 -0.73 -9.14 68.02
C ALA A 48 -1.13 -8.26 69.21
N HIS A 49 -1.86 -7.21 68.93
CA HIS A 49 -2.32 -6.26 69.95
C HIS A 49 -3.34 -6.89 70.93
N THR A 50 -4.25 -7.74 70.43
CA THR A 50 -5.19 -8.48 71.32
C THR A 50 -4.39 -9.39 72.27
N ARG A 51 -3.32 -10.03 71.80
CA ARG A 51 -2.45 -10.87 72.64
C ARG A 51 -1.65 -10.03 73.66
N GLU A 52 -1.15 -8.86 73.26
CA GLU A 52 -0.46 -7.93 74.15
C GLU A 52 -1.39 -7.45 75.27
N VAL A 53 -2.61 -7.03 74.91
CA VAL A 53 -3.63 -6.65 75.96
C VAL A 53 -3.91 -7.80 76.89
N LEU A 54 -4.05 -9.06 76.35
CA LEU A 54 -4.29 -10.24 77.18
C LEU A 54 -3.10 -10.48 78.17
N LEU A 55 -1.86 -10.42 77.69
CA LEU A 55 -0.66 -10.59 78.53
C LEU A 55 -0.61 -9.57 79.66
N HIS A 56 -0.90 -8.32 79.34
CA HIS A 56 -0.90 -7.22 80.36
C HIS A 56 -2.02 -7.42 81.40
N LEU A 57 -3.22 -7.88 80.99
CA LEU A 57 -4.31 -8.15 81.89
C LEU A 57 -4.12 -9.44 82.69
N SER A 58 -3.37 -10.43 82.18
CA SER A 58 -3.06 -11.67 82.89
C SER A 58 -2.17 -11.50 84.09
N GLU A 59 -1.28 -10.48 84.06
CA GLU A 59 -0.39 -10.11 85.21
C GLU A 59 -1.20 -9.59 86.40
N ILE A 60 -2.40 -9.11 86.20
CA ILE A 60 -3.27 -8.51 87.24
C ILE A 60 -4.60 -9.25 87.41
N ALA A 61 -4.64 -10.55 87.05
CA ALA A 61 -5.84 -11.36 86.96
C ALA A 61 -6.54 -11.62 88.32
N ASP A 62 -5.90 -11.28 89.43
CA ASP A 62 -6.41 -11.52 90.78
C ASP A 62 -7.59 -10.63 91.18
N ASP A 63 -7.79 -9.46 90.53
CA ASP A 63 -8.82 -8.46 90.87
C ASP A 63 -9.59 -7.95 89.64
N ARG A 64 -10.89 -8.26 89.59
CA ARG A 64 -11.78 -7.82 88.50
C ARG A 64 -11.85 -6.30 88.32
N VAL A 65 -11.77 -5.54 89.45
CA VAL A 65 -11.83 -4.07 89.39
C VAL A 65 -10.57 -3.51 88.76
N ARG A 66 -9.41 -4.15 89.09
CA ARG A 66 -8.10 -3.76 88.50
C ARG A 66 -8.06 -4.10 87.03
N ILE A 67 -8.57 -5.25 86.61
CA ILE A 67 -8.70 -5.61 85.19
C ILE A 67 -9.53 -4.60 84.42
N ALA A 68 -10.74 -4.23 84.96
CA ALA A 68 -11.60 -3.24 84.31
C ALA A 68 -10.95 -1.87 84.13
N ARG A 69 -10.23 -1.40 85.21
CA ARG A 69 -9.50 -0.12 85.14
C ARG A 69 -8.33 -0.13 84.17
N ALA A 70 -7.60 -1.21 84.16
CA ALA A 70 -6.48 -1.37 83.26
C ALA A 70 -6.93 -1.44 81.77
N ALA A 71 -7.99 -2.20 81.52
CA ALA A 71 -8.59 -2.26 80.20
C ALA A 71 -9.15 -0.91 79.72
N ALA A 72 -9.76 -0.13 80.60
CA ALA A 72 -10.20 1.24 80.33
C ALA A 72 -9.05 2.20 80.03
N SER A 73 -7.97 2.16 80.84
CA SER A 73 -6.77 2.99 80.64
C SER A 73 -6.07 2.64 79.31
N LEU A 74 -5.97 1.37 78.93
CA LEU A 74 -5.40 1.00 77.65
C LEU A 74 -6.20 1.54 76.48
N GLU A 75 -7.55 1.52 76.60
CA GLU A 75 -8.42 2.04 75.57
C GLU A 75 -8.38 3.56 75.50
N ASP A 76 -8.25 4.28 76.60
CA ASP A 76 -8.10 5.74 76.63
C ASP A 76 -6.77 6.15 76.02
N VAL A 77 -5.66 5.48 76.32
CA VAL A 77 -4.35 5.69 75.68
C VAL A 77 -4.48 5.47 74.13
N ARG A 78 -5.13 4.39 73.76
CA ARG A 78 -5.35 4.12 72.33
C ARG A 78 -6.15 5.25 71.69
N ARG A 79 -7.24 5.71 72.28
CA ARG A 79 -8.03 6.83 71.72
C ARG A 79 -7.23 8.11 71.62
N ALA A 80 -6.43 8.43 72.62
CA ALA A 80 -5.55 9.62 72.59
C ALA A 80 -4.51 9.51 71.47
N MET A 81 -3.91 8.34 71.29
CA MET A 81 -2.89 8.12 70.26
C MET A 81 -3.41 8.22 68.83
N PHE A 82 -4.67 7.86 68.58
CA PHE A 82 -5.28 7.86 67.24
C PHE A 82 -6.23 9.06 67.04
N HIS A 83 -6.36 9.99 67.97
CA HIS A 83 -7.22 11.15 67.85
C HIS A 83 -6.79 12.09 66.73
N ASP A 84 -5.51 12.23 66.46
CA ASP A 84 -4.94 13.14 65.46
C ASP A 84 -4.78 12.49 64.06
N LEU A 85 -4.98 11.20 63.98
CA LEU A 85 -4.97 10.48 62.70
C LEU A 85 -6.40 10.41 62.17
N ASP A 86 -6.61 10.82 60.95
CA ASP A 86 -7.89 10.81 60.20
C ASP A 86 -8.50 9.40 60.02
N TYR A 87 -8.19 8.53 61.00
CA TYR A 87 -8.55 7.11 60.96
C TYR A 87 -9.68 6.84 61.94
N HIS A 88 -10.92 6.81 61.41
CA HIS A 88 -12.14 6.77 62.20
C HIS A 88 -12.69 5.34 62.47
N SER A 89 -11.91 4.31 62.24
CA SER A 89 -12.43 2.95 62.49
C SER A 89 -12.69 2.70 63.97
N ARG A 90 -13.93 2.28 64.26
CA ARG A 90 -14.35 1.96 65.65
C ARG A 90 -13.74 0.64 66.07
N VAL A 91 -13.18 0.60 67.26
CA VAL A 91 -12.64 -0.62 67.89
C VAL A 91 -13.39 -0.87 69.17
N ARG A 92 -13.92 -2.09 69.31
CA ARG A 92 -14.57 -2.54 70.53
C ARG A 92 -13.61 -3.55 71.26
N LEU A 93 -13.29 -3.30 72.48
CA LEU A 93 -12.60 -4.17 73.39
C LEU A 93 -13.52 -4.72 74.43
N ARG A 94 -13.65 -6.07 74.48
CA ARG A 94 -14.41 -6.78 75.53
C ARG A 94 -13.47 -7.71 76.28
N VAL A 95 -13.60 -7.73 77.63
CA VAL A 95 -12.79 -8.60 78.48
C VAL A 95 -13.75 -9.40 79.38
N TRP A 96 -13.60 -10.71 79.38
CA TRP A 96 -14.30 -11.61 80.28
C TRP A 96 -13.31 -12.27 81.21
N GLN A 97 -13.78 -12.54 82.45
CA GLN A 97 -13.07 -13.34 83.43
C GLN A 97 -14.02 -14.42 83.96
N HIS A 98 -13.62 -15.69 83.85
CA HIS A 98 -14.41 -16.83 84.27
C HIS A 98 -15.86 -16.80 83.69
N GLY A 99 -16.00 -16.38 82.38
CA GLY A 99 -17.26 -16.30 81.70
C GLY A 99 -18.12 -15.06 81.99
N ALA A 100 -17.73 -14.21 82.98
CA ALA A 100 -18.42 -12.96 83.28
C ALA A 100 -17.75 -11.78 82.57
N LEU A 101 -18.57 -10.90 81.94
CA LEU A 101 -18.07 -9.71 81.24
C LEU A 101 -17.57 -8.69 82.29
N VAL A 102 -16.28 -8.36 82.19
CA VAL A 102 -15.59 -7.40 83.10
C VAL A 102 -15.48 -6.00 82.51
N TYR A 103 -15.27 -5.93 81.19
CA TYR A 103 -15.14 -4.63 80.50
C TYR A 103 -15.69 -4.68 79.09
N ASN A 104 -16.33 -3.58 78.63
CA ASN A 104 -16.77 -3.36 77.24
C ASN A 104 -16.61 -1.88 76.92
N SER A 105 -15.76 -1.57 75.97
CA SER A 105 -15.45 -0.21 75.55
C SER A 105 -16.56 0.51 74.78
N LEU A 106 -17.47 -0.27 74.14
CA LEU A 106 -18.59 0.23 73.33
C LEU A 106 -19.86 -0.54 73.65
N PRO A 107 -20.49 -0.28 74.79
CA PRO A 107 -21.69 -1.05 75.24
C PRO A 107 -22.94 -0.84 74.38
N ALA A 108 -22.99 0.24 73.60
CA ALA A 108 -24.11 0.53 72.69
C ALA A 108 -24.14 -0.34 71.41
N LEU A 109 -23.06 -1.08 71.12
CA LEU A 109 -23.03 -1.97 69.97
C LEU A 109 -23.70 -3.33 70.23
N PRO A 110 -24.35 -3.95 69.23
CA PRO A 110 -24.99 -5.25 69.38
C PRO A 110 -23.95 -6.31 69.78
N GLU A 111 -24.43 -7.33 70.48
CA GLU A 111 -23.60 -8.40 71.01
C GLU A 111 -22.93 -9.19 69.88
N VAL A 112 -23.65 -9.43 68.78
CA VAL A 112 -23.15 -10.07 67.58
C VAL A 112 -22.94 -9.00 66.50
N LEU A 113 -21.69 -8.86 66.05
CA LEU A 113 -21.34 -7.92 65.01
C LEU A 113 -21.35 -8.62 63.62
N PRO A 114 -21.68 -7.88 62.53
CA PRO A 114 -21.66 -8.42 61.18
C PRO A 114 -20.26 -8.89 60.80
N ALA A 115 -20.11 -10.17 60.47
CA ALA A 115 -18.84 -10.74 59.99
C ALA A 115 -18.60 -10.34 58.51
N PRO A 116 -17.35 -10.27 58.07
CA PRO A 116 -17.03 -10.01 56.65
C PRO A 116 -17.72 -11.04 55.74
N GLY A 117 -18.35 -10.57 54.67
CA GLY A 117 -19.07 -11.41 53.69
C GLY A 117 -20.47 -11.83 54.09
N SER A 118 -20.97 -11.47 55.31
CA SER A 118 -22.33 -11.76 55.74
C SER A 118 -23.36 -10.84 55.05
N ALA A 119 -24.64 -11.29 54.98
CA ALA A 119 -25.70 -10.44 54.43
C ALA A 119 -25.91 -9.15 55.28
N ALA A 120 -25.67 -9.24 56.59
CA ALA A 120 -25.75 -8.11 57.50
C ALA A 120 -24.62 -7.09 57.29
N ALA A 121 -23.45 -7.49 56.79
CA ALA A 121 -22.32 -6.62 56.44
C ALA A 121 -22.57 -5.76 55.19
N ARG A 122 -23.64 -6.04 54.42
CA ARG A 122 -24.07 -5.19 53.30
C ARG A 122 -24.89 -3.96 53.74
N GLN A 123 -25.43 -3.99 54.93
CA GLN A 123 -26.25 -2.91 55.52
C GLN A 123 -25.54 -2.13 56.61
N ALA A 124 -24.50 -2.70 57.18
CA ALA A 124 -23.64 -2.07 58.18
C ALA A 124 -22.17 -2.49 57.93
N ASN A 125 -21.21 -1.66 58.39
CA ASN A 125 -19.81 -2.00 58.22
C ASN A 125 -19.44 -3.36 58.79
N ALA A 126 -18.62 -4.14 58.08
CA ALA A 126 -18.15 -5.46 58.52
C ALA A 126 -17.17 -5.30 59.67
N TRP A 127 -17.14 -6.27 60.57
CA TRP A 127 -16.26 -6.27 61.73
C TRP A 127 -15.35 -7.49 61.72
N ALA A 128 -14.05 -7.27 61.85
CA ALA A 128 -13.08 -8.31 62.10
C ALA A 128 -12.95 -8.54 63.59
N VAL A 129 -13.23 -9.75 64.05
CA VAL A 129 -13.18 -10.13 65.48
C VAL A 129 -11.96 -11.00 65.72
N THR A 130 -11.13 -10.61 66.70
CA THR A 130 -9.96 -11.36 67.14
C THR A 130 -10.13 -11.69 68.61
N VAL A 131 -9.90 -12.93 69.01
CA VAL A 131 -10.06 -13.42 70.36
C VAL A 131 -8.73 -14.03 70.85
N ALA A 132 -8.29 -13.63 72.01
CA ALA A 132 -7.16 -14.22 72.72
C ALA A 132 -7.65 -14.76 74.07
N ARG A 133 -7.14 -15.92 74.50
CA ARG A 133 -7.57 -16.60 75.76
C ARG A 133 -6.35 -16.92 76.58
N ASP A 134 -6.55 -16.77 77.89
CA ASP A 134 -5.66 -17.30 78.92
C ASP A 134 -6.51 -18.20 79.82
N ASP A 135 -6.35 -19.49 79.56
CA ASP A 135 -7.14 -20.52 80.25
C ASP A 135 -6.66 -20.66 81.72
N ALA A 136 -5.43 -20.30 82.05
CA ALA A 136 -4.89 -20.38 83.41
C ALA A 136 -5.58 -19.39 84.34
N ASN A 137 -5.87 -18.17 83.85
CA ASN A 137 -6.53 -17.11 84.61
C ASN A 137 -7.99 -16.92 84.26
N GLY A 138 -8.53 -17.76 83.41
CA GLY A 138 -9.91 -17.66 82.91
C GLY A 138 -10.23 -16.38 82.19
N LEU A 139 -9.25 -15.72 81.61
CA LEU A 139 -9.40 -14.47 80.86
C LEU A 139 -9.64 -14.72 79.39
N VAL A 140 -10.59 -13.96 78.84
CA VAL A 140 -10.83 -13.89 77.38
C VAL A 140 -10.89 -12.43 76.97
N VAL A 141 -10.04 -12.06 76.04
CA VAL A 141 -9.99 -10.71 75.43
C VAL A 141 -10.48 -10.84 74.00
N GLU A 142 -11.55 -10.13 73.68
CA GLU A 142 -12.02 -9.97 72.30
C GLU A 142 -11.85 -8.53 71.87
N ARG A 143 -11.20 -8.41 70.72
CA ARG A 143 -11.08 -7.09 70.05
C ARG A 143 -11.80 -7.19 68.71
N SER A 144 -12.78 -6.34 68.52
CA SER A 144 -13.53 -6.22 67.28
C SER A 144 -13.18 -4.88 66.63
N HIS A 145 -12.79 -4.96 65.40
CA HIS A 145 -12.37 -3.81 64.60
C HIS A 145 -13.31 -3.64 63.41
N GLU A 146 -13.82 -2.42 63.19
CA GLU A 146 -14.67 -2.11 62.07
C GLU A 146 -13.82 -2.02 60.81
N ILE A 147 -14.21 -2.77 59.78
CA ILE A 147 -13.53 -2.76 58.46
C ILE A 147 -14.11 -1.58 57.69
N ASP A 148 -13.33 -0.53 57.58
CA ASP A 148 -13.65 0.62 56.77
C ASP A 148 -13.21 0.38 55.33
N ASP A 149 -14.13 0.01 54.43
CA ASP A 149 -13.88 -0.15 53.01
C ASP A 149 -13.77 1.20 52.29
N GLU A 150 -14.08 2.32 52.96
CA GLU A 150 -14.06 3.63 52.36
C GLU A 150 -12.66 4.24 52.28
N TRP A 151 -11.63 3.59 52.91
CA TRP A 151 -10.24 4.11 52.85
C TRP A 151 -9.73 4.32 51.42
N MET A 152 -10.06 3.45 50.49
CA MET A 152 -9.65 3.59 49.08
C MET A 152 -10.31 4.80 48.40
N LEU A 153 -11.50 5.19 48.89
CA LEU A 153 -12.24 6.38 48.41
C LEU A 153 -11.86 7.61 49.21
N SER A 154 -11.07 7.49 50.30
CA SER A 154 -10.57 8.62 51.04
C SER A 154 -9.61 9.46 50.19
N PHE A 155 -9.60 10.77 50.41
CA PHE A 155 -8.72 11.69 49.67
C PHE A 155 -7.24 11.29 49.75
N SER A 156 -6.78 10.77 50.88
CA SER A 156 -5.40 10.29 51.08
C SER A 156 -5.05 9.03 50.25
N GLY A 157 -5.94 8.05 50.21
CA GLY A 157 -5.74 6.82 49.41
C GLY A 157 -5.74 7.12 47.93
N VAL A 158 -6.73 7.88 47.46
CA VAL A 158 -6.82 8.31 46.05
C VAL A 158 -5.65 9.18 45.65
N SER A 159 -5.20 10.14 46.48
CA SER A 159 -4.10 11.04 46.18
C SER A 159 -2.76 10.29 46.09
N PHE A 160 -2.54 9.28 46.94
CA PHE A 160 -1.35 8.44 46.90
C PHE A 160 -1.23 7.65 45.60
N LEU A 161 -2.32 7.04 45.18
CA LEU A 161 -2.35 6.25 43.93
C LEU A 161 -2.32 7.14 42.67
N LEU A 162 -3.05 8.28 42.69
CA LEU A 162 -3.06 9.21 41.57
C LEU A 162 -1.73 9.92 41.38
N SER A 163 -1.04 10.30 42.45
CA SER A 163 0.24 11.04 42.35
C SER A 163 1.27 10.23 41.59
N SER A 164 1.41 8.94 41.89
CA SER A 164 2.33 8.05 41.18
C SER A 164 2.00 7.93 39.68
N THR A 165 0.71 7.85 39.36
CA THR A 165 0.25 7.73 37.96
C THR A 165 0.41 9.05 37.18
N ILE A 166 0.11 10.19 37.80
CA ILE A 166 0.23 11.53 37.20
C ILE A 166 1.69 11.83 36.83
N PHE A 167 2.65 11.46 37.68
CA PHE A 167 4.06 11.69 37.40
C PHE A 167 4.68 10.68 36.43
N SER A 168 4.21 9.43 36.41
CA SER A 168 4.74 8.39 35.49
C SER A 168 4.26 8.58 34.05
N LEU A 169 3.05 9.08 33.83
CA LEU A 169 2.46 9.21 32.49
C LEU A 169 3.23 10.19 31.59
N PRO A 170 3.56 11.42 31.99
CA PRO A 170 4.40 12.32 31.20
C PRO A 170 5.81 11.79 30.98
N LEU A 171 6.40 11.12 31.97
CA LEU A 171 7.73 10.52 31.89
C LEU A 171 7.82 9.44 30.80
N LEU A 172 6.75 8.73 30.53
CA LEU A 172 6.66 7.72 29.48
C LEU A 172 6.25 8.32 28.10
N LEU A 173 5.30 9.28 28.10
CA LEU A 173 4.77 9.82 26.86
C LEU A 173 5.73 10.79 26.16
N LEU A 174 6.46 11.62 26.90
CA LEU A 174 7.38 12.62 26.32
C LEU A 174 8.53 11.97 25.52
N PRO A 175 9.29 10.97 26.05
CA PRO A 175 10.30 10.28 25.28
C PRO A 175 9.73 9.54 24.07
N ALA A 176 8.57 8.90 24.21
CA ALA A 176 7.92 8.20 23.11
C ALA A 176 7.54 9.17 21.98
N TRP A 177 6.98 10.33 22.30
CA TRP A 177 6.65 11.39 21.34
C TRP A 177 7.91 11.90 20.63
N LEU A 178 9.00 12.09 21.36
CA LEU A 178 10.28 12.52 20.82
C LEU A 178 10.88 11.46 19.86
N ILE A 179 10.92 10.20 20.30
CA ILE A 179 11.47 9.09 19.50
C ILE A 179 10.69 8.91 18.19
N VAL A 180 9.37 8.91 18.23
CA VAL A 180 8.54 8.79 17.01
C VAL A 180 8.70 10.01 16.10
N GLY A 181 8.81 11.21 16.67
CA GLY A 181 9.06 12.45 15.93
C GLY A 181 10.39 12.41 15.18
N ILE A 182 11.45 11.99 15.84
CA ILE A 182 12.78 11.83 15.23
C ILE A 182 12.79 10.68 14.22
N GLY A 183 12.16 9.55 14.53
CA GLY A 183 12.10 8.38 13.66
C GLY A 183 11.36 8.62 12.33
N LEU A 184 10.40 9.53 12.28
CA LEU A 184 9.67 9.90 11.05
C LEU A 184 10.34 11.03 10.24
N LYS A 185 11.37 11.69 10.80
CA LYS A 185 12.07 12.79 10.11
C LYS A 185 12.71 12.37 8.77
N PRO A 186 13.36 11.20 8.63
CA PRO A 186 13.91 10.74 7.36
C PRO A 186 12.86 10.58 6.26
N LEU A 187 11.68 10.08 6.62
CA LEU A 187 10.58 9.91 5.66
C LEU A 187 10.07 11.25 5.14
N ARG A 188 9.97 12.25 6.02
CA ARG A 188 9.60 13.63 5.62
C ARG A 188 10.66 14.23 4.71
N SER A 189 11.93 14.04 5.03
CA SER A 189 13.03 14.55 4.20
C SER A 189 13.01 13.96 2.78
N ILE A 190 12.68 12.66 2.61
CA ILE A 190 12.52 12.06 1.28
C ILE A 190 11.34 12.70 0.53
N ALA A 191 10.19 12.87 1.21
CA ALA A 191 9.02 13.53 0.62
C ALA A 191 9.33 14.97 0.17
N GLU A 192 9.99 15.75 1.02
CA GLU A 192 10.42 17.12 0.71
C GLU A 192 11.42 17.17 -0.47
N GLN A 193 12.37 16.21 -0.54
CA GLN A 193 13.29 16.10 -1.66
C GLN A 193 12.58 15.79 -2.97
N ILE A 194 11.55 14.94 -2.95
CA ILE A 194 10.75 14.63 -4.14
C ILE A 194 9.92 15.85 -4.56
N GLU A 195 9.27 16.52 -3.60
CA GLU A 195 8.41 17.68 -3.85
C GLU A 195 9.19 18.91 -4.34
N ALA A 196 10.42 19.09 -3.86
CA ALA A 196 11.28 20.20 -4.25
C ALA A 196 11.91 20.04 -5.66
N ARG A 197 11.79 18.85 -6.28
CA ARG A 197 12.34 18.61 -7.63
C ARG A 197 11.49 19.25 -8.71
N ALA A 198 12.16 19.71 -9.76
CA ALA A 198 11.46 20.08 -10.98
C ALA A 198 10.78 18.83 -11.60
N VAL A 199 9.66 19.03 -12.30
CA VAL A 199 8.91 17.94 -12.96
C VAL A 199 9.78 17.13 -13.94
N SER A 200 10.81 17.76 -14.50
CA SER A 200 11.79 17.15 -15.44
C SER A 200 12.98 16.48 -14.74
N ASP A 201 13.17 16.65 -13.43
CA ASP A 201 14.29 16.05 -12.70
C ASP A 201 13.96 14.64 -12.24
N LEU A 202 14.31 13.65 -13.07
CA LEU A 202 14.16 12.22 -12.83
C LEU A 202 15.46 11.55 -12.34
N THR A 203 16.42 12.31 -11.83
CA THR A 203 17.66 11.75 -11.27
C THR A 203 17.36 10.85 -10.06
N ALA A 204 18.17 9.81 -9.88
CA ALA A 204 17.97 8.88 -8.77
C ALA A 204 18.04 9.59 -7.40
N LEU A 205 17.20 9.20 -6.47
CA LEU A 205 17.31 9.60 -5.07
C LEU A 205 18.56 8.98 -4.45
N PRO A 206 19.25 9.71 -3.55
CA PRO A 206 20.42 9.18 -2.87
C PRO A 206 20.03 7.99 -1.95
N ASP A 207 20.97 7.09 -1.76
CA ASP A 207 20.79 5.94 -0.88
C ASP A 207 20.47 6.35 0.56
N SER A 208 19.56 5.62 1.18
CA SER A 208 19.19 5.85 2.57
C SER A 208 20.20 5.24 3.52
N LYS A 209 20.50 5.95 4.62
CA LYS A 209 21.22 5.40 5.76
C LYS A 209 20.37 4.41 6.58
N TYR A 210 19.06 4.36 6.33
CA TYR A 210 18.11 3.52 7.05
C TYR A 210 17.69 2.33 6.18
N ARG A 211 17.98 1.13 6.67
CA ARG A 211 17.73 -0.13 5.99
C ARG A 211 16.24 -0.32 5.62
N GLU A 212 15.36 0.19 6.48
CA GLU A 212 13.90 0.10 6.29
C GLU A 212 13.39 0.98 5.15
N LEU A 213 14.12 2.03 4.78
CA LEU A 213 13.76 2.95 3.70
C LEU A 213 14.39 2.59 2.36
N SER A 214 15.45 1.78 2.34
CA SER A 214 16.12 1.35 1.09
C SER A 214 15.16 0.73 0.07
N PRO A 215 14.27 -0.23 0.43
CA PRO A 215 13.37 -0.83 -0.56
C PRO A 215 12.41 0.18 -1.19
N LEU A 216 12.00 1.21 -0.43
CA LEU A 216 11.13 2.29 -0.92
C LEU A 216 11.90 3.18 -1.91
N ILE A 217 13.12 3.59 -1.57
CA ILE A 217 13.98 4.40 -2.43
C ILE A 217 14.29 3.65 -3.73
N ASP A 218 14.64 2.37 -3.65
CA ASP A 218 14.87 1.53 -4.81
C ASP A 218 13.65 1.42 -5.73
N ALA A 219 12.45 1.28 -5.14
CA ALA A 219 11.21 1.24 -5.91
C ALA A 219 10.94 2.57 -6.63
N ILE A 220 11.16 3.70 -5.96
CA ILE A 220 11.03 5.04 -6.54
C ILE A 220 12.07 5.24 -7.64
N ASN A 221 13.32 4.88 -7.41
CA ASN A 221 14.39 5.00 -8.40
C ASN A 221 14.14 4.16 -9.65
N ARG A 222 13.62 2.92 -9.49
CA ARG A 222 13.18 2.10 -10.62
C ARG A 222 12.04 2.73 -11.40
N LEU A 223 11.08 3.36 -10.72
CA LEU A 223 9.98 4.08 -11.38
C LEU A 223 10.49 5.29 -12.16
N MET A 224 11.37 6.11 -11.55
CA MET A 224 11.99 7.26 -12.20
C MET A 224 12.81 6.85 -13.42
N ALA A 225 13.60 5.78 -13.32
CA ALA A 225 14.37 5.26 -14.46
C ALA A 225 13.47 4.81 -15.62
N ARG A 226 12.35 4.10 -15.34
CA ARG A 226 11.37 3.71 -16.36
C ARG A 226 10.70 4.93 -17.01
N LEU A 227 10.36 5.94 -16.21
CA LEU A 227 9.76 7.17 -16.71
C LEU A 227 10.74 7.97 -17.57
N SER A 228 11.99 8.11 -17.15
CA SER A 228 13.06 8.76 -17.94
C SER A 228 13.26 8.07 -19.30
N GLN A 229 13.35 6.74 -19.31
CA GLN A 229 13.45 5.98 -20.56
C GLN A 229 12.23 6.14 -21.47
N ARG A 230 11.03 6.27 -20.88
CA ARG A 230 9.82 6.50 -21.68
C ARG A 230 9.83 7.88 -22.32
N ILE A 231 10.19 8.91 -21.56
CA ILE A 231 10.29 10.31 -22.05
C ILE A 231 11.36 10.43 -23.15
N GLU A 232 12.53 9.82 -22.95
CA GLU A 232 13.61 9.81 -23.94
C GLU A 232 13.15 9.19 -25.26
N ARG A 233 12.53 8.01 -25.22
CA ARG A 233 11.99 7.35 -26.41
C ARG A 233 10.88 8.17 -27.10
N GLU A 234 10.10 8.94 -26.33
CA GLU A 234 9.07 9.81 -26.88
C GLU A 234 9.70 11.04 -27.54
N HIS A 235 10.74 11.58 -26.94
CA HIS A 235 11.48 12.70 -27.50
C HIS A 235 12.22 12.32 -28.80
N GLU A 236 12.90 11.16 -28.83
CA GLU A 236 13.50 10.59 -30.04
C GLU A 236 12.44 10.43 -31.14
N PHE A 237 11.28 9.84 -30.82
CA PHE A 237 10.20 9.67 -31.78
C PHE A 237 9.69 10.98 -32.36
N LEU A 238 9.49 12.02 -31.53
CA LEU A 238 9.04 13.33 -32.00
C LEU A 238 10.11 14.00 -32.89
N THR A 239 11.38 13.85 -32.55
CA THR A 239 12.50 14.38 -33.31
C THR A 239 12.56 13.73 -34.68
N ASP A 240 12.51 12.41 -34.74
CA ASP A 240 12.53 11.63 -35.98
C ASP A 240 11.31 11.95 -36.87
N ALA A 241 10.12 12.01 -36.26
CA ALA A 241 8.89 12.36 -36.97
C ALA A 241 8.98 13.78 -37.59
N ALA A 242 9.55 14.75 -36.86
CA ALA A 242 9.75 16.09 -37.35
C ALA A 242 10.72 16.13 -38.54
N HIS A 243 11.83 15.37 -38.48
CA HIS A 243 12.80 15.27 -39.59
C HIS A 243 12.17 14.67 -40.84
N GLU A 244 11.42 13.57 -40.69
CA GLU A 244 10.76 12.86 -41.80
C GLU A 244 9.59 13.68 -42.41
N LEU A 245 8.91 14.51 -41.65
CA LEU A 245 7.89 15.43 -42.14
C LEU A 245 8.50 16.66 -42.87
N LYS A 246 9.69 17.11 -42.48
CA LYS A 246 10.35 18.26 -43.08
C LYS A 246 10.66 18.04 -44.56
N THR A 247 11.05 16.84 -44.95
CA THR A 247 11.41 16.47 -46.32
C THR A 247 10.25 16.63 -47.32
N PRO A 248 9.06 16.00 -47.12
CA PRO A 248 7.94 16.19 -48.03
C PRO A 248 7.39 17.63 -48.00
N LEU A 249 7.42 18.31 -46.83
CA LEU A 249 7.03 19.71 -46.74
C LEU A 249 7.95 20.62 -47.56
N ALA A 250 9.26 20.39 -47.53
CA ALA A 250 10.21 21.13 -48.35
C ALA A 250 9.93 20.89 -49.86
N ALA A 251 9.65 19.64 -50.26
CA ALA A 251 9.28 19.34 -51.64
C ALA A 251 7.97 20.04 -52.06
N ILE A 252 6.96 20.10 -51.20
CA ILE A 252 5.72 20.84 -51.43
C ILE A 252 6.03 22.32 -51.61
N GLN A 253 6.83 22.90 -50.72
CA GLN A 253 7.20 24.35 -50.81
C GLN A 253 7.94 24.68 -52.09
N ILE A 254 8.93 23.87 -52.48
CA ILE A 254 9.71 24.09 -53.72
C ILE A 254 8.78 24.00 -54.95
N ASN A 255 7.98 22.93 -55.05
CA ASN A 255 7.06 22.77 -56.22
C ASN A 255 5.98 23.83 -56.28
N ALA A 256 5.42 24.24 -55.11
CA ALA A 256 4.49 25.35 -55.05
C ALA A 256 5.14 26.68 -55.50
N HIS A 257 6.37 26.96 -55.09
CA HIS A 257 7.10 28.14 -55.51
C HIS A 257 7.40 28.12 -57.02
N LEU A 258 7.77 26.95 -57.56
CA LEU A 258 7.98 26.77 -59.00
C LEU A 258 6.72 27.06 -59.78
N LEU A 259 5.53 26.55 -59.38
CA LEU A 259 4.23 26.80 -60.01
C LEU A 259 3.83 28.28 -60.01
N LEU A 260 4.24 29.03 -58.99
CA LEU A 260 4.00 30.47 -58.87
C LEU A 260 4.99 31.34 -59.66
N SER A 261 6.09 30.75 -60.15
CA SER A 261 7.09 31.48 -60.92
C SER A 261 6.67 31.66 -62.40
N ARG A 262 6.87 32.86 -62.94
CA ARG A 262 6.54 33.17 -64.34
C ARG A 262 7.27 32.27 -65.35
N SER A 263 8.49 31.83 -65.04
CA SER A 263 9.31 31.00 -65.93
C SER A 263 8.73 29.56 -66.10
N VAL A 264 7.91 29.09 -65.18
CA VAL A 264 7.28 27.78 -65.23
C VAL A 264 5.83 27.92 -65.74
N ALA A 265 5.17 29.03 -65.46
CA ALA A 265 3.82 29.31 -65.94
C ALA A 265 3.72 29.32 -67.49
N ASP A 266 4.80 29.77 -68.14
CA ASP A 266 4.85 29.85 -69.63
C ASP A 266 5.33 28.53 -70.28
N ASN A 267 5.67 27.46 -69.47
CA ASN A 267 6.09 26.15 -69.95
C ASN A 267 5.17 25.03 -69.42
N PRO A 268 4.30 24.50 -70.29
CA PRO A 268 3.31 23.46 -69.85
C PRO A 268 3.92 22.19 -69.27
N GLU A 269 5.07 21.74 -69.77
CA GLU A 269 5.73 20.50 -69.29
C GLU A 269 6.29 20.71 -67.88
N ARG A 270 7.00 21.81 -67.63
CA ARG A 270 7.53 22.14 -66.29
C ARG A 270 6.41 22.43 -65.27
N SER A 271 5.31 23.02 -65.72
CA SER A 271 4.14 23.22 -64.87
C SER A 271 3.48 21.90 -64.50
N ALA A 272 3.40 20.95 -65.43
CA ALA A 272 2.87 19.59 -65.18
C ALA A 272 3.80 18.81 -64.21
N GLU A 273 5.14 18.89 -64.38
CA GLU A 273 6.12 18.27 -63.48
C GLU A 273 6.05 18.84 -62.07
N ALA A 274 6.01 20.16 -61.94
CA ALA A 274 5.89 20.83 -60.63
C ALA A 274 4.53 20.50 -59.97
N GLY A 275 3.48 20.46 -60.73
CA GLY A 275 2.14 20.04 -60.27
C GLY A 275 2.11 18.58 -59.81
N GLN A 276 2.83 17.68 -60.50
CA GLN A 276 2.97 16.29 -60.08
C GLN A 276 3.81 16.19 -58.83
N GLY A 277 4.95 16.86 -58.76
CA GLY A 277 5.80 16.91 -57.58
C GLY A 277 5.10 17.44 -56.31
N LEU A 278 4.21 18.44 -56.52
CA LEU A 278 3.32 18.94 -55.44
C LEU A 278 2.37 17.86 -54.96
N ARG A 279 1.63 17.20 -55.86
CA ARG A 279 0.70 16.10 -55.51
C ARG A 279 1.42 14.97 -54.77
N ASP A 280 2.56 14.56 -55.25
CA ASP A 280 3.40 13.50 -54.65
C ASP A 280 3.89 13.90 -53.25
N GLY A 281 4.28 15.15 -53.06
CA GLY A 281 4.67 15.72 -51.76
C GLY A 281 3.53 15.68 -50.77
N VAL A 282 2.33 16.13 -51.17
CA VAL A 282 1.17 16.09 -50.31
C VAL A 282 0.75 14.64 -49.98
N ALA A 283 0.76 13.73 -50.96
CA ALA A 283 0.42 12.35 -50.76
C ALA A 283 1.40 11.68 -49.74
N ARG A 284 2.72 11.95 -49.88
CA ARG A 284 3.75 11.46 -48.93
C ARG A 284 3.54 12.02 -47.53
N ALA A 285 3.27 13.31 -47.37
CA ALA A 285 3.02 13.94 -46.08
C ALA A 285 1.79 13.36 -45.40
N THR A 286 0.69 13.22 -46.16
CA THR A 286 -0.56 12.63 -45.65
C THR A 286 -0.38 11.16 -45.21
N HIS A 287 0.35 10.36 -46.02
CA HIS A 287 0.69 8.99 -45.68
C HIS A 287 1.51 8.91 -44.39
N MET A 288 2.49 9.76 -44.22
CA MET A 288 3.31 9.86 -43.02
C MET A 288 2.48 10.16 -41.78
N VAL A 289 1.56 11.13 -41.84
CA VAL A 289 0.64 11.45 -40.73
C VAL A 289 -0.21 10.24 -40.37
N HIS A 290 -0.76 9.54 -41.36
CA HIS A 290 -1.56 8.32 -41.10
C HIS A 290 -0.71 7.22 -40.43
N GLN A 291 0.54 7.05 -40.84
CA GLN A 291 1.44 6.08 -40.21
C GLN A 291 1.81 6.45 -38.77
N LEU A 292 2.06 7.75 -38.48
CA LEU A 292 2.30 8.23 -37.12
C LEU A 292 1.07 7.99 -36.21
N LEU A 293 -0.13 8.27 -36.71
CA LEU A 293 -1.36 8.02 -35.98
C LEU A 293 -1.61 6.51 -35.77
N ALA A 294 -1.33 5.67 -36.76
CA ALA A 294 -1.45 4.22 -36.64
C ALA A 294 -0.46 3.66 -35.62
N PHE A 295 0.77 4.19 -35.61
CA PHE A 295 1.79 3.84 -34.64
C PHE A 295 1.37 4.19 -33.19
N GLU A 296 0.85 5.41 -32.97
CA GLU A 296 0.36 5.83 -31.66
C GLU A 296 -0.87 5.00 -31.18
N ARG A 297 -1.77 4.65 -32.08
CA ARG A 297 -2.89 3.75 -31.75
C ARG A 297 -2.41 2.35 -31.39
N ALA A 298 -1.40 1.82 -32.07
CA ALA A 298 -0.80 0.52 -31.73
C ALA A 298 -0.10 0.52 -30.37
N ARG A 299 0.38 1.69 -29.89
CA ARG A 299 1.00 1.88 -28.56
C ARG A 299 0.02 2.10 -27.42
N ALA A 300 -1.23 2.50 -27.70
CA ALA A 300 -2.23 2.75 -26.66
C ALA A 300 -2.42 1.50 -25.79
N GLU A 301 -2.54 1.68 -24.48
CA GLU A 301 -2.78 0.58 -23.56
C GLU A 301 -4.07 -0.17 -23.93
N PRO A 302 -4.10 -1.50 -23.72
CA PRO A 302 -5.30 -2.29 -24.00
C PRO A 302 -6.49 -1.71 -23.23
N SER A 303 -7.61 -1.46 -23.92
CA SER A 303 -8.86 -1.15 -23.25
C SER A 303 -9.28 -2.34 -22.39
N ALA A 304 -9.87 -2.08 -21.22
CA ALA A 304 -10.42 -3.12 -20.36
C ALA A 304 -11.68 -3.80 -20.95
N GLU A 305 -12.10 -3.39 -22.16
CA GLU A 305 -13.23 -3.99 -22.84
C GLU A 305 -12.87 -5.36 -23.44
N PRO A 306 -13.78 -6.34 -23.38
CA PRO A 306 -13.56 -7.64 -23.98
C PRO A 306 -13.39 -7.51 -25.50
N LEU A 307 -12.37 -8.19 -26.03
CA LEU A 307 -12.05 -8.17 -27.45
C LEU A 307 -13.15 -8.84 -28.27
N PRO A 308 -13.54 -8.27 -29.43
CA PRO A 308 -14.52 -8.86 -30.29
C PRO A 308 -13.97 -10.13 -30.96
N LEU A 309 -14.77 -11.20 -30.94
CA LEU A 309 -14.46 -12.41 -31.73
C LEU A 309 -14.61 -12.07 -33.22
N THR A 310 -13.50 -12.17 -33.96
CA THR A 310 -13.39 -11.74 -35.35
C THR A 310 -13.11 -12.94 -36.26
N ASP A 311 -13.77 -13.03 -37.39
CA ASP A 311 -13.42 -13.95 -38.48
C ASP A 311 -12.14 -13.45 -39.15
N LEU A 312 -10.98 -14.03 -38.76
CA LEU A 312 -9.68 -13.65 -39.33
C LEU A 312 -9.56 -13.93 -40.84
N CYS A 313 -10.17 -15.01 -41.33
CA CYS A 313 -10.13 -15.37 -42.75
C CYS A 313 -10.86 -14.32 -43.58
N GLY A 314 -12.07 -13.94 -43.17
CA GLY A 314 -12.85 -12.86 -43.80
C GLY A 314 -12.14 -11.51 -43.68
N PHE A 315 -11.52 -11.25 -42.52
CA PHE A 315 -10.79 -10.01 -42.25
C PHE A 315 -9.58 -9.86 -43.18
N VAL A 316 -8.69 -10.87 -43.24
CA VAL A 316 -7.51 -10.89 -44.14
C VAL A 316 -7.96 -10.72 -45.60
N ARG A 317 -8.98 -11.46 -46.03
CA ARG A 317 -9.54 -11.32 -47.39
C ARG A 317 -10.02 -9.91 -47.72
N SER A 318 -10.68 -9.27 -46.77
CA SER A 318 -11.13 -7.87 -46.91
C SER A 318 -9.97 -6.91 -47.08
N ARG A 319 -8.88 -7.09 -46.31
CA ARG A 319 -7.68 -6.22 -46.40
C ARG A 319 -6.94 -6.44 -47.73
N LEU A 320 -6.81 -7.68 -48.20
CA LEU A 320 -6.25 -8.00 -49.51
C LEU A 320 -7.10 -7.41 -50.67
N ALA A 321 -8.42 -7.50 -50.58
CA ALA A 321 -9.29 -6.87 -51.55
C ALA A 321 -9.14 -5.35 -51.61
N SER A 322 -8.93 -4.69 -50.46
CA SER A 322 -8.64 -3.25 -50.40
C SER A 322 -7.27 -2.88 -51.01
N ALA A 323 -6.29 -3.77 -50.97
CA ALA A 323 -4.96 -3.60 -51.55
C ALA A 323 -4.88 -4.03 -53.04
N ALA A 324 -5.86 -4.76 -53.54
CA ALA A 324 -5.86 -5.31 -54.91
C ALA A 324 -5.70 -4.23 -56.02
N PRO A 325 -6.30 -3.04 -55.99
CA PRO A 325 -6.07 -2.03 -57.00
C PRO A 325 -4.58 -1.60 -57.11
N LEU A 326 -3.88 -1.54 -55.96
CA LEU A 326 -2.47 -1.19 -55.93
C LEU A 326 -1.60 -2.30 -56.52
N ALA A 327 -1.91 -3.55 -56.20
CA ALA A 327 -1.22 -4.71 -56.78
C ALA A 327 -1.47 -4.82 -58.29
N MET A 328 -2.68 -4.66 -58.72
CA MET A 328 -3.05 -4.69 -60.17
C MET A 328 -2.36 -3.61 -60.99
N ALA A 329 -2.16 -2.40 -60.41
CA ALA A 329 -1.47 -1.31 -61.09
C ALA A 329 0.01 -1.66 -61.37
N ARG A 330 0.59 -2.66 -60.62
CA ARG A 330 1.95 -3.20 -60.81
C ARG A 330 1.97 -4.60 -61.44
N GLY A 331 0.83 -5.12 -61.87
CA GLY A 331 0.71 -6.47 -62.41
C GLY A 331 0.96 -7.58 -61.41
N ILE A 332 0.94 -7.32 -60.13
CA ILE A 332 1.26 -8.25 -59.06
C ILE A 332 0.05 -9.15 -58.76
N GLU A 333 0.25 -10.46 -58.74
CA GLU A 333 -0.76 -11.43 -58.36
C GLU A 333 -0.83 -11.58 -56.84
N LEU A 334 -2.03 -11.41 -56.24
CA LEU A 334 -2.30 -11.65 -54.83
C LEU A 334 -3.01 -12.99 -54.66
N GLU A 335 -2.40 -13.92 -53.94
CA GLU A 335 -2.99 -15.23 -53.65
C GLU A 335 -3.25 -15.33 -52.12
N PHE A 336 -4.46 -15.79 -51.76
CA PHE A 336 -4.81 -16.06 -50.37
C PHE A 336 -5.16 -17.53 -50.16
N GLN A 337 -4.41 -18.18 -49.29
CA GLN A 337 -4.63 -19.55 -48.87
C GLN A 337 -5.02 -19.53 -47.38
N SER A 338 -6.16 -20.13 -47.03
CA SER A 338 -6.63 -20.21 -45.67
C SER A 338 -7.33 -21.50 -45.34
N ALA A 339 -7.35 -21.87 -44.05
CA ALA A 339 -8.25 -22.90 -43.53
C ALA A 339 -9.70 -22.46 -43.64
N ALA A 340 -10.64 -23.41 -43.47
CA ALA A 340 -12.07 -23.17 -43.75
C ALA A 340 -12.73 -22.14 -42.79
N ALA A 341 -12.27 -22.04 -41.55
CA ALA A 341 -12.80 -21.07 -40.56
C ALA A 341 -11.71 -20.72 -39.54
N CYS A 342 -11.49 -19.45 -39.32
CA CYS A 342 -10.48 -18.94 -38.37
C CYS A 342 -11.13 -17.79 -37.57
N SER A 343 -11.50 -18.06 -36.32
CA SER A 343 -12.06 -17.03 -35.43
C SER A 343 -11.21 -16.83 -34.20
N MET A 344 -10.90 -15.56 -33.89
CA MET A 344 -10.05 -15.18 -32.76
C MET A 344 -10.49 -13.83 -32.17
N ALA A 345 -10.34 -13.66 -30.88
CA ALA A 345 -10.49 -12.37 -30.22
C ALA A 345 -9.27 -11.49 -30.51
N VAL A 346 -9.46 -10.37 -31.21
CA VAL A 346 -8.38 -9.47 -31.65
C VAL A 346 -8.72 -8.01 -31.47
N HIS A 347 -7.69 -7.19 -31.32
CA HIS A 347 -7.80 -5.74 -31.49
C HIS A 347 -7.91 -5.41 -32.99
N VAL A 348 -9.15 -5.23 -33.48
CA VAL A 348 -9.45 -5.08 -34.91
C VAL A 348 -8.62 -3.99 -35.59
N GLU A 349 -8.49 -2.83 -34.94
CA GLU A 349 -7.71 -1.71 -35.49
C GLU A 349 -6.20 -2.04 -35.59
N SER A 350 -5.64 -2.71 -34.58
CA SER A 350 -4.24 -3.14 -34.62
C SER A 350 -4.00 -4.22 -35.66
N MET A 351 -4.93 -5.17 -35.81
CA MET A 351 -4.87 -6.21 -36.82
C MET A 351 -4.97 -5.60 -38.22
N ALA A 352 -5.81 -4.58 -38.43
CA ALA A 352 -5.85 -3.84 -39.68
C ALA A 352 -4.49 -3.17 -39.99
N ALA A 353 -3.94 -2.47 -39.00
CA ALA A 353 -2.64 -1.79 -39.16
C ALA A 353 -1.51 -2.79 -39.48
N LEU A 354 -1.49 -3.95 -38.83
CA LEU A 354 -0.53 -5.03 -39.11
C LEU A 354 -0.65 -5.49 -40.57
N LEU A 355 -1.83 -5.90 -41.01
CA LEU A 355 -2.06 -6.40 -42.36
C LEU A 355 -1.77 -5.35 -43.42
N ASP A 356 -2.23 -4.12 -43.25
CA ASP A 356 -2.03 -3.04 -44.20
C ASP A 356 -0.54 -2.74 -44.42
N ASN A 357 0.25 -2.68 -43.34
CA ASN A 357 1.67 -2.42 -43.45
C ASN A 357 2.41 -3.60 -44.09
N LEU A 358 2.09 -4.83 -43.73
CA LEU A 358 2.75 -6.00 -44.32
C LEU A 358 2.39 -6.19 -45.79
N ILE A 359 1.10 -6.07 -46.16
CA ILE A 359 0.62 -6.20 -47.56
C ILE A 359 1.19 -5.05 -48.40
N SER A 360 1.15 -3.82 -47.92
CA SER A 360 1.70 -2.66 -48.61
C SER A 360 3.21 -2.79 -48.86
N ASN A 361 3.96 -3.30 -47.86
CA ASN A 361 5.39 -3.58 -48.02
C ASN A 361 5.63 -4.66 -49.07
N ALA A 362 4.91 -5.79 -49.01
CA ALA A 362 5.02 -6.86 -49.99
C ALA A 362 4.77 -6.36 -51.42
N ILE A 363 3.70 -5.57 -51.65
CA ILE A 363 3.39 -4.97 -52.96
C ILE A 363 4.50 -4.01 -53.40
N LYS A 364 5.01 -3.21 -52.50
CA LYS A 364 6.01 -2.18 -52.77
C LYS A 364 7.37 -2.77 -53.20
N TYR A 365 7.82 -3.81 -52.52
CA TYR A 365 9.14 -4.42 -52.75
C TYR A 365 9.17 -5.56 -53.73
N SER A 366 8.01 -6.14 -54.08
CA SER A 366 7.92 -7.12 -55.19
C SER A 366 8.27 -6.51 -56.55
N PRO A 367 8.86 -7.27 -57.46
CA PRO A 367 9.02 -6.87 -58.86
C PRO A 367 7.67 -6.71 -59.57
N GLU A 368 7.62 -5.97 -60.66
CA GLU A 368 6.44 -5.87 -61.50
C GLU A 368 6.12 -7.26 -62.09
N GLY A 369 4.84 -7.63 -62.13
CA GLY A 369 4.40 -8.96 -62.54
C GLY A 369 4.70 -10.07 -61.53
N GLY A 370 5.15 -9.73 -60.36
CA GLY A 370 5.46 -10.71 -59.29
C GLY A 370 4.20 -11.29 -58.64
N ARG A 371 4.43 -12.21 -57.67
CA ARG A 371 3.38 -12.90 -56.92
C ARG A 371 3.60 -12.75 -55.44
N ILE A 372 2.51 -12.47 -54.69
CA ILE A 372 2.48 -12.40 -53.24
C ILE A 372 1.52 -13.47 -52.75
N VAL A 373 2.02 -14.37 -51.85
CA VAL A 373 1.22 -15.44 -51.26
C VAL A 373 1.00 -15.15 -49.79
N VAL A 374 -0.28 -15.03 -49.42
CA VAL A 374 -0.69 -14.85 -48.00
C VAL A 374 -1.32 -16.17 -47.54
N ARG A 375 -0.80 -16.75 -46.46
CA ARG A 375 -1.31 -17.99 -45.87
C ARG A 375 -1.75 -17.71 -44.43
N LEU A 376 -2.90 -18.27 -44.07
CA LEU A 376 -3.41 -18.28 -42.71
C LEU A 376 -3.74 -19.71 -42.31
N GLU A 377 -2.95 -20.27 -41.40
CA GLU A 377 -3.00 -21.69 -40.99
C GLU A 377 -3.20 -21.78 -39.47
N GLU A 378 -3.83 -22.85 -39.00
CA GLU A 378 -3.81 -23.17 -37.56
C GLU A 378 -2.42 -23.64 -37.15
N ASP A 379 -1.89 -23.14 -36.05
CA ASP A 379 -0.58 -23.48 -35.52
C ASP A 379 -0.66 -23.77 -34.01
N GLY A 380 -0.81 -25.02 -33.66
CA GLY A 380 -1.00 -25.42 -32.27
C GLY A 380 -2.23 -24.78 -31.64
N ASP A 381 -2.05 -23.92 -30.60
CA ASP A 381 -3.12 -23.23 -29.91
C ASP A 381 -3.33 -21.78 -30.42
N GLY A 382 -3.07 -21.55 -31.71
CA GLY A 382 -3.19 -20.21 -32.32
C GLY A 382 -3.28 -20.26 -33.84
N TYR A 383 -2.91 -19.12 -34.45
CA TYR A 383 -2.88 -18.97 -35.91
C TYR A 383 -1.52 -18.42 -36.34
N ARG A 384 -1.05 -18.95 -37.49
CA ARG A 384 0.13 -18.49 -38.20
C ARG A 384 -0.28 -17.79 -39.49
N LEU A 385 0.01 -16.49 -39.56
CA LEU A 385 -0.13 -15.70 -40.78
C LEU A 385 1.23 -15.56 -41.45
N THR A 386 1.37 -15.98 -42.70
CA THR A 386 2.60 -15.89 -43.50
C THR A 386 2.32 -15.03 -44.72
N ILE A 387 3.18 -14.04 -44.98
CA ILE A 387 3.16 -13.23 -46.21
C ILE A 387 4.51 -13.41 -46.90
N ALA A 388 4.49 -14.02 -48.09
CA ALA A 388 5.67 -14.27 -48.88
C ALA A 388 5.64 -13.41 -50.14
N ASP A 389 6.66 -12.60 -50.35
CA ASP A 389 6.87 -11.77 -51.54
C ASP A 389 8.07 -12.27 -52.37
N GLN A 390 8.25 -11.70 -53.55
CA GLN A 390 9.36 -11.98 -54.47
C GLN A 390 10.34 -10.79 -54.56
N GLY A 391 10.43 -9.99 -53.50
CA GLY A 391 11.33 -8.83 -53.42
C GLY A 391 12.79 -9.22 -53.21
N PRO A 392 13.68 -8.23 -52.96
CA PRO A 392 15.11 -8.50 -52.75
C PRO A 392 15.44 -9.14 -51.40
N GLY A 393 14.44 -9.35 -50.55
CA GLY A 393 14.67 -9.88 -49.21
C GLY A 393 15.38 -8.90 -48.27
N ILE A 394 15.72 -9.36 -47.07
CA ILE A 394 16.45 -8.61 -46.06
C ILE A 394 17.59 -9.46 -45.51
N ALA A 395 18.82 -8.95 -45.59
CA ALA A 395 19.98 -9.64 -45.06
C ALA A 395 19.82 -10.02 -43.57
N PRO A 396 20.24 -11.22 -43.14
CA PRO A 396 20.05 -11.69 -41.76
C PRO A 396 20.55 -10.73 -40.70
N ALA A 397 21.65 -10.03 -40.95
CA ALA A 397 22.23 -9.03 -40.05
C ALA A 397 21.35 -7.78 -39.85
N LEU A 398 20.39 -7.55 -40.75
CA LEU A 398 19.49 -6.39 -40.72
C LEU A 398 18.06 -6.75 -40.27
N GLN A 399 17.71 -8.02 -40.18
CA GLN A 399 16.34 -8.48 -39.86
C GLN A 399 15.82 -7.98 -38.50
N GLN A 400 16.68 -7.75 -37.51
CA GLN A 400 16.30 -7.13 -36.25
C GLN A 400 16.17 -5.61 -36.37
N LYS A 401 17.06 -4.98 -37.15
CA LYS A 401 17.10 -3.52 -37.29
C LYS A 401 15.93 -2.94 -38.08
N VAL A 402 15.36 -3.72 -39.00
CA VAL A 402 14.23 -3.23 -39.81
C VAL A 402 12.93 -3.04 -39.03
N PHE A 403 12.85 -3.49 -37.77
CA PHE A 403 11.78 -3.20 -36.82
C PHE A 403 12.02 -1.89 -36.04
N GLU A 404 13.27 -1.35 -36.10
CA GLU A 404 13.54 -0.02 -35.53
C GLU A 404 12.81 1.06 -36.34
N ARG A 405 12.31 2.08 -35.65
CA ARG A 405 11.55 3.15 -36.26
C ARG A 405 12.45 3.94 -37.22
N PHE A 406 11.86 4.34 -38.35
CA PHE A 406 12.54 5.12 -39.41
C PHE A 406 13.76 4.42 -40.01
N TYR A 407 14.06 3.18 -39.62
CA TYR A 407 15.16 2.44 -40.20
C TYR A 407 14.81 1.97 -41.61
N ARG A 408 15.75 2.15 -42.55
CA ARG A 408 15.64 1.71 -43.93
C ARG A 408 16.91 0.97 -44.35
N VAL A 409 16.74 -0.10 -45.09
CA VAL A 409 17.88 -0.86 -45.62
C VAL A 409 18.64 0.05 -46.60
N PRO A 410 19.94 0.28 -46.40
CA PRO A 410 20.74 1.12 -47.31
C PRO A 410 20.71 0.57 -48.74
N GLY A 411 20.63 1.48 -49.75
CA GLY A 411 20.63 1.11 -51.17
C GLY A 411 19.26 0.75 -51.77
N GLN A 412 18.17 0.82 -50.99
CA GLN A 412 16.81 0.64 -51.54
C GLN A 412 16.26 1.98 -52.04
N GLU A 413 15.91 2.03 -53.34
CA GLU A 413 15.36 3.23 -54.00
C GLU A 413 13.90 3.51 -53.68
N GLN A 414 13.14 2.54 -53.22
CA GLN A 414 11.70 2.66 -52.93
C GLN A 414 11.45 3.64 -51.77
N SER A 415 10.63 4.68 -52.03
CA SER A 415 10.30 5.68 -50.99
C SER A 415 9.48 5.10 -49.87
N GLY A 416 9.79 5.40 -48.59
CA GLY A 416 9.02 4.96 -47.43
C GLY A 416 9.53 5.56 -46.14
N SER A 417 8.66 5.62 -45.14
CA SER A 417 8.94 6.24 -43.83
C SER A 417 9.83 5.41 -42.90
N GLY A 418 10.02 4.09 -43.17
CA GLY A 418 10.66 3.18 -42.23
C GLY A 418 9.81 2.85 -40.99
N LEU A 419 8.53 3.20 -40.97
CA LEU A 419 7.60 2.89 -39.85
C LEU A 419 6.80 1.61 -40.04
N GLY A 420 6.66 1.11 -41.26
CA GLY A 420 5.71 0.02 -41.58
C GLY A 420 5.93 -1.27 -40.79
N LEU A 421 7.19 -1.76 -40.72
CA LEU A 421 7.53 -2.97 -39.94
C LEU A 421 7.47 -2.71 -38.42
N ALA A 422 7.85 -1.52 -37.95
CA ALA A 422 7.70 -1.16 -36.55
C ALA A 422 6.24 -1.09 -36.10
N ILE A 423 5.32 -0.61 -36.99
CA ILE A 423 3.87 -0.66 -36.75
C ILE A 423 3.38 -2.09 -36.73
N ALA A 424 3.82 -2.93 -37.66
CA ALA A 424 3.42 -4.32 -37.73
C ALA A 424 3.87 -5.11 -36.49
N GLU A 425 5.10 -4.91 -36.00
CA GLU A 425 5.58 -5.55 -34.78
C GLU A 425 4.73 -5.15 -33.57
N ARG A 426 4.50 -3.86 -33.37
CA ARG A 426 3.67 -3.38 -32.25
C ARG A 426 2.23 -3.86 -32.32
N ALA A 427 1.69 -3.93 -33.53
CA ALA A 427 0.33 -4.44 -33.74
C ALA A 427 0.22 -5.94 -33.48
N ALA A 428 1.26 -6.72 -33.81
CA ALA A 428 1.37 -8.13 -33.45
C ALA A 428 1.47 -8.33 -31.94
N GLU A 429 2.38 -7.61 -31.28
CA GLU A 429 2.54 -7.62 -29.81
C GLU A 429 1.25 -7.28 -29.06
N ARG A 430 0.50 -6.27 -29.56
CA ARG A 430 -0.79 -5.88 -28.97
C ARG A 430 -1.85 -6.99 -29.05
N ASN A 431 -1.74 -7.88 -30.04
CA ASN A 431 -2.56 -9.06 -30.18
C ASN A 431 -1.91 -10.32 -29.57
N GLY A 432 -0.93 -10.13 -28.66
CA GLY A 432 -0.21 -11.23 -27.99
C GLY A 432 0.68 -12.06 -28.90
N GLY A 433 0.86 -11.63 -30.17
CA GLY A 433 1.63 -12.33 -31.17
C GLY A 433 3.08 -11.88 -31.30
N THR A 434 3.81 -12.60 -32.14
CA THR A 434 5.21 -12.32 -32.52
C THR A 434 5.35 -12.27 -34.02
N ILE A 435 6.30 -11.45 -34.50
CA ILE A 435 6.62 -11.32 -35.93
C ILE A 435 8.06 -11.75 -36.17
N THR A 436 8.31 -12.51 -37.23
CA THR A 436 9.64 -12.96 -37.63
C THR A 436 9.81 -12.85 -39.15
N LEU A 437 11.06 -12.65 -39.57
CA LEU A 437 11.43 -12.54 -40.98
C LEU A 437 12.30 -13.72 -41.37
N SER A 438 12.10 -14.25 -42.60
CA SER A 438 12.94 -15.27 -43.20
C SER A 438 13.07 -15.05 -44.71
N HIS A 439 14.06 -15.70 -45.34
CA HIS A 439 14.19 -15.65 -46.79
C HIS A 439 13.20 -16.61 -47.47
N GLY A 440 12.84 -16.30 -48.69
CA GLY A 440 12.09 -17.21 -49.59
C GLY A 440 12.82 -18.51 -49.86
N ASN A 441 12.11 -19.54 -50.34
CA ASN A 441 12.64 -20.90 -50.52
C ASN A 441 13.81 -21.01 -51.52
N ASP A 442 13.94 -20.03 -52.44
CA ASP A 442 15.01 -20.01 -53.45
C ASP A 442 16.09 -18.95 -53.14
N GLY A 443 16.09 -18.38 -51.93
CA GLY A 443 17.00 -17.30 -51.52
C GLY A 443 16.59 -15.92 -52.02
N GLU A 444 15.52 -15.82 -52.79
CA GLU A 444 14.90 -14.60 -53.26
C GLU A 444 13.57 -14.37 -52.52
N GLY A 445 13.23 -13.10 -52.27
CA GLY A 445 12.00 -12.72 -51.57
C GLY A 445 12.13 -12.64 -50.04
N LEU A 446 11.10 -12.11 -49.43
CA LEU A 446 10.92 -12.02 -47.98
C LEU A 446 9.68 -12.82 -47.56
N ILE A 447 9.83 -13.60 -46.51
CA ILE A 447 8.74 -14.26 -45.83
C ILE A 447 8.58 -13.60 -44.46
N VAL A 448 7.46 -12.95 -44.24
CA VAL A 448 7.04 -12.41 -42.93
C VAL A 448 6.08 -13.39 -42.29
N THR A 449 6.42 -13.87 -41.10
CA THR A 449 5.60 -14.80 -40.33
C THR A 449 5.12 -14.10 -39.04
N VAL A 450 3.81 -14.10 -38.81
CA VAL A 450 3.17 -13.61 -37.60
C VAL A 450 2.48 -14.78 -36.91
N VAL A 451 2.85 -15.04 -35.67
CA VAL A 451 2.24 -16.07 -34.83
C VAL A 451 1.32 -15.38 -33.82
N LEU A 452 0.07 -15.75 -33.78
CA LEU A 452 -0.98 -15.19 -32.94
C LEU A 452 -1.53 -16.28 -32.02
N PRO A 453 -1.35 -16.19 -30.68
CA PRO A 453 -1.93 -17.15 -29.74
C PRO A 453 -3.45 -16.99 -29.67
N ARG A 454 -4.18 -18.09 -29.46
CA ARG A 454 -5.66 -18.08 -29.41
C ARG A 454 -6.22 -17.39 -28.17
N THR A 455 -5.42 -17.33 -27.11
CA THR A 455 -5.73 -16.62 -25.85
C THR A 455 -4.74 -15.47 -25.66
N LEU A 456 -5.29 -14.28 -25.54
CA LEU A 456 -4.55 -13.07 -25.15
C LEU A 456 -4.32 -13.04 -23.64
#